data_a0a600c6be11c8b5dfa0519690d22e3c
#
_entry.id   a0a600c6be11c8b5dfa0519690d22e3c
#
_cell.length_a   1.000
_cell.length_b   1.000
_cell.length_c   1.000
_cell.angle_alpha   90.00
_cell.angle_beta   90.00
_cell.angle_gamma   90.00
#
_symmetry.space_group_name_H-M   'P 1'
#
loop_
_entity.id
_entity.type
_entity.pdbx_description
1 polymer ?
#
loop_
_entity_poly.entity_id
_entity_poly.type
_entity_poly.pdbx_seq_one_letter_code
_entity_poly.pdbx_strand_id
1 'polypeptide(L)'
;MKGGSWEKKGTRSNVYRKRRGKVGVERKYIGGYGSVFVDNIAKTAGLFTGTRFALNDEQIKLFSEFVRNTYLNVFRSHYMDFSVCGRSVSRAKTLDPGNYAFLFNKMKEIDPTHADYYDMASQRFSQNNSTIGRTHHNQMFYLSDYMLHNRKRFDFSVRAVSNRTCRSESGNGENLLGTYLSEGATNIRVTGDEYYNIFPVWEWDKIPGTTTPAGEVENHNDWGVAGTAEFVG
;
A
#
# COMPACT_ATOMS: atom_id res chain seq x y z
N MET A 1 -5.80 1.44 -27.07
CA MET A 1 -5.87 1.48 -25.60
C MET A 1 -5.83 2.95 -25.18
N LYS A 2 -6.92 3.49 -24.63
CA LYS A 2 -6.95 4.90 -24.20
C LYS A 2 -6.35 4.94 -22.80
N GLY A 3 -5.22 5.66 -22.63
CA GLY A 3 -4.55 5.88 -21.37
C GLY A 3 -5.49 6.59 -20.38
N GLY A 4 -5.51 6.12 -19.14
CA GLY A 4 -6.24 6.79 -18.08
C GLY A 4 -5.58 8.13 -17.75
N SER A 5 -6.35 9.20 -17.77
CA SER A 5 -5.89 10.52 -17.38
C SER A 5 -5.65 10.56 -15.87
N TRP A 6 -4.47 11.02 -15.46
CA TRP A 6 -4.13 11.32 -14.08
C TRP A 6 -4.76 12.67 -13.70
N GLU A 7 -5.89 12.68 -13.01
CA GLU A 7 -6.46 13.92 -12.52
C GLU A 7 -5.72 14.43 -11.27
N LYS A 8 -5.19 15.66 -11.37
CA LYS A 8 -4.62 16.46 -10.29
C LYS A 8 -5.71 16.95 -9.35
N LYS A 9 -6.21 16.14 -8.41
CA LYS A 9 -6.99 16.67 -7.27
C LYS A 9 -6.71 15.83 -6.02
N GLY A 10 -6.10 16.47 -5.02
CA GLY A 10 -5.88 15.93 -3.67
C GLY A 10 -4.70 14.96 -3.59
N THR A 11 -3.98 14.98 -2.48
CA THR A 11 -2.72 14.24 -2.19
C THR A 11 -2.33 13.15 -3.18
N ARG A 12 -1.30 13.39 -3.95
CA ARG A 12 -0.76 12.67 -5.14
C ARG A 12 -0.26 11.25 -4.88
N SER A 13 -0.83 10.53 -3.95
CA SER A 13 -0.16 9.37 -3.38
C SER A 13 -0.94 8.07 -3.42
N ASN A 14 -2.01 7.99 -4.22
CA ASN A 14 -2.81 6.78 -4.33
C ASN A 14 -2.71 6.16 -5.72
N VAL A 15 -2.50 4.85 -5.81
CA VAL A 15 -2.67 4.10 -7.05
C VAL A 15 -4.11 3.64 -7.14
N TYR A 16 -4.84 4.14 -8.13
CA TYR A 16 -6.27 3.89 -8.29
C TYR A 16 -6.56 2.98 -9.47
N ARG A 17 -7.55 2.12 -9.33
CA ARG A 17 -8.19 1.46 -10.45
C ARG A 17 -9.61 2.00 -10.61
N LYS A 18 -9.84 2.80 -11.64
CA LYS A 18 -11.18 3.25 -12.02
C LYS A 18 -11.91 2.14 -12.77
N ARG A 19 -12.99 1.61 -12.23
CA ARG A 19 -13.88 0.71 -12.96
C ARG A 19 -14.72 1.52 -13.96
N ARG A 20 -14.74 1.13 -15.25
CA ARG A 20 -15.61 1.74 -16.25
C ARG A 20 -17.07 1.60 -15.82
N GLY A 21 -17.81 2.70 -15.76
CA GLY A 21 -19.27 2.71 -15.83
C GLY A 21 -20.06 2.86 -14.54
N LYS A 22 -19.44 3.01 -13.37
CA LYS A 22 -20.12 3.45 -12.12
C LYS A 22 -19.26 4.51 -11.44
N VAL A 23 -19.90 5.47 -10.76
CA VAL A 23 -19.27 6.48 -9.93
C VAL A 23 -18.08 5.84 -9.21
N GLY A 24 -16.88 6.39 -9.42
CA GLY A 24 -15.63 5.70 -9.16
C GLY A 24 -15.47 5.28 -7.71
N VAL A 25 -15.64 3.99 -7.47
CA VAL A 25 -15.33 3.39 -6.18
C VAL A 25 -13.84 3.06 -6.17
N GLU A 26 -13.10 3.62 -5.25
CA GLU A 26 -11.63 3.56 -5.23
C GLU A 26 -11.12 2.48 -4.27
N ARG A 27 -9.92 1.96 -4.57
CA ARG A 27 -9.25 0.93 -3.76
C ARG A 27 -7.81 1.29 -3.52
N LYS A 28 -7.35 1.07 -2.31
CA LYS A 28 -5.93 1.13 -1.99
C LYS A 28 -5.30 -0.25 -2.15
N TYR A 29 -4.51 -0.42 -3.21
CA TYR A 29 -3.85 -1.69 -3.48
C TYR A 29 -2.37 -1.46 -3.82
N ILE A 30 -1.64 -0.92 -2.85
CA ILE A 30 -0.21 -0.62 -2.99
C ILE A 30 0.60 -1.92 -3.05
N GLY A 31 0.27 -2.91 -2.21
CA GLY A 31 0.98 -4.19 -2.13
C GLY A 31 0.80 -5.13 -3.33
N GLY A 32 -0.12 -4.80 -4.24
CA GLY A 32 -0.29 -5.55 -5.48
C GLY A 32 0.09 -4.71 -6.69
N TYR A 33 -0.90 -4.06 -7.31
CA TYR A 33 -0.67 -3.24 -8.51
C TYR A 33 0.27 -2.06 -8.28
N GLY A 34 0.31 -1.50 -7.07
CA GLY A 34 1.25 -0.43 -6.73
C GLY A 34 2.70 -0.90 -6.77
N SER A 35 3.00 -2.08 -6.24
CA SER A 35 4.34 -2.66 -6.30
C SER A 35 4.77 -2.93 -7.75
N VAL A 36 3.90 -3.53 -8.55
CA VAL A 36 4.15 -3.77 -9.99
C VAL A 36 4.40 -2.45 -10.73
N PHE A 37 3.63 -1.40 -10.42
CA PHE A 37 3.83 -0.07 -11.00
C PHE A 37 5.20 0.51 -10.65
N VAL A 38 5.58 0.48 -9.37
CA VAL A 38 6.88 1.00 -8.90
C VAL A 38 8.03 0.24 -9.54
N ASP A 39 7.98 -1.09 -9.54
CA ASP A 39 9.03 -1.94 -10.11
C ASP A 39 9.22 -1.70 -11.61
N ASN A 40 8.12 -1.64 -12.36
CA ASN A 40 8.20 -1.46 -13.81
C ASN A 40 8.68 -0.06 -14.19
N ILE A 41 8.25 0.98 -13.48
CA ILE A 41 8.77 2.33 -13.72
C ILE A 41 10.24 2.42 -13.35
N ALA A 42 10.65 1.91 -12.18
CA ALA A 42 12.04 1.92 -11.76
C ALA A 42 12.95 1.20 -12.78
N LYS A 43 12.52 0.03 -13.27
CA LYS A 43 13.24 -0.72 -14.31
C LYS A 43 13.36 0.07 -15.60
N THR A 44 12.23 0.58 -16.11
CA THR A 44 12.18 1.27 -17.41
C THR A 44 12.91 2.59 -17.35
N ALA A 45 12.64 3.42 -16.33
CA ALA A 45 13.29 4.71 -16.17
C ALA A 45 14.81 4.56 -15.97
N GLY A 46 15.24 3.57 -15.16
CA GLY A 46 16.65 3.28 -14.95
C GLY A 46 17.40 2.91 -16.24
N LEU A 47 16.73 2.20 -17.19
CA LEU A 47 17.33 1.88 -18.50
C LEU A 47 17.53 3.13 -19.38
N PHE A 48 16.71 4.15 -19.21
CA PHE A 48 16.74 5.35 -20.04
C PHE A 48 17.47 6.54 -19.39
N THR A 49 17.93 6.39 -18.15
CA THR A 49 18.72 7.44 -17.46
C THR A 49 19.92 7.86 -18.32
N GLY A 50 20.12 9.16 -18.48
CA GLY A 50 21.19 9.72 -19.29
C GLY A 50 20.96 9.70 -20.81
N THR A 51 19.81 9.22 -21.28
CA THR A 51 19.44 9.22 -22.71
C THR A 51 18.38 10.31 -23.01
N ARG A 52 18.13 10.56 -24.30
CA ARG A 52 17.05 11.47 -24.74
C ARG A 52 15.64 10.98 -24.34
N PHE A 53 15.50 9.76 -23.87
CA PHE A 53 14.23 9.16 -23.43
C PHE A 53 14.10 9.12 -21.89
N ALA A 54 15.07 9.70 -21.17
CA ALA A 54 15.01 9.80 -19.72
C ALA A 54 13.75 10.55 -19.26
N LEU A 55 13.30 10.23 -18.05
CA LEU A 55 12.26 11.03 -17.39
C LEU A 55 12.76 12.47 -17.23
N ASN A 56 11.89 13.44 -17.45
CA ASN A 56 12.17 14.82 -17.12
C ASN A 56 12.04 15.09 -15.59
N ASP A 57 12.50 16.24 -15.14
CA ASP A 57 12.56 16.60 -13.72
C ASP A 57 11.19 16.55 -13.03
N GLU A 58 10.10 16.94 -13.71
CA GLU A 58 8.74 16.87 -13.15
C GLU A 58 8.30 15.41 -12.96
N GLN A 59 8.60 14.56 -13.92
CA GLN A 59 8.29 13.13 -13.87
C GLN A 59 9.11 12.41 -12.79
N ILE A 60 10.42 12.73 -12.70
CA ILE A 60 11.29 12.21 -11.64
C ILE A 60 10.75 12.63 -10.28
N LYS A 61 10.45 13.90 -10.10
CA LYS A 61 9.89 14.44 -8.86
C LYS A 61 8.61 13.71 -8.47
N LEU A 62 7.67 13.56 -9.40
CA LEU A 62 6.38 12.90 -9.15
C LEU A 62 6.55 11.43 -8.74
N PHE A 63 7.42 10.70 -9.45
CA PHE A 63 7.67 9.30 -9.14
C PHE A 63 8.41 9.12 -7.82
N SER A 64 9.44 9.92 -7.57
CA SER A 64 10.20 9.92 -6.32
C SER A 64 9.31 10.29 -5.11
N GLU A 65 8.47 11.31 -5.21
CA GLU A 65 7.50 11.66 -4.18
C GLU A 65 6.53 10.50 -3.89
N PHE A 66 6.04 9.83 -4.91
CA PHE A 66 5.19 8.65 -4.73
C PHE A 66 5.93 7.52 -4.01
N VAL A 67 7.15 7.19 -4.43
CA VAL A 67 7.95 6.13 -3.81
C VAL A 67 8.25 6.47 -2.34
N ARG A 68 8.74 7.69 -2.05
CA ARG A 68 9.16 8.09 -0.70
C ARG A 68 7.99 8.33 0.25
N ASN A 69 6.94 9.02 -0.22
CA ASN A 69 5.87 9.50 0.65
C ASN A 69 4.66 8.56 0.73
N THR A 70 4.56 7.58 -0.16
CA THR A 70 3.46 6.63 -0.16
C THR A 70 3.96 5.19 -0.08
N TYR A 71 4.72 4.76 -1.09
CA TYR A 71 5.09 3.36 -1.23
C TYR A 71 5.95 2.88 -0.06
N LEU A 72 7.04 3.59 0.26
CA LEU A 72 7.94 3.18 1.34
C LEU A 72 7.39 3.48 2.75
N ASN A 73 6.40 4.34 2.87
CA ASN A 73 5.79 4.64 4.16
C ASN A 73 4.84 3.54 4.67
N VAL A 74 4.28 2.69 3.79
CA VAL A 74 3.46 1.55 4.22
C VAL A 74 4.28 0.37 4.75
N PHE A 75 5.60 0.47 4.71
CA PHE A 75 6.50 -0.54 5.28
C PHE A 75 6.96 -0.16 6.68
N ARG A 76 6.99 -1.15 7.56
CA ARG A 76 7.71 -1.14 8.82
C ARG A 76 8.86 -2.15 8.71
N SER A 77 10.13 -1.71 8.89
CA SER A 77 11.24 -2.52 8.41
C SER A 77 11.08 -2.85 6.92
N HIS A 78 11.02 -4.09 6.52
CA HIS A 78 10.72 -4.55 5.16
C HIS A 78 9.32 -5.18 5.03
N TYR A 79 8.52 -5.17 6.10
CA TYR A 79 7.16 -5.71 6.08
C TYR A 79 6.13 -4.65 5.74
N MET A 80 5.26 -4.99 4.80
CA MET A 80 4.18 -4.12 4.33
C MET A 80 2.98 -4.16 5.29
N ASP A 81 2.24 -3.08 5.35
CA ASP A 81 0.93 -3.03 6.00
C ASP A 81 -0.06 -3.95 5.28
N PHE A 82 -0.72 -4.86 6.00
CA PHE A 82 -1.69 -5.77 5.39
C PHE A 82 -2.88 -5.03 4.77
N SER A 83 -3.26 -3.89 5.32
CA SER A 83 -4.41 -3.10 4.85
C SER A 83 -4.25 -2.57 3.41
N VAL A 84 -3.04 -2.60 2.85
CA VAL A 84 -2.77 -2.16 1.48
C VAL A 84 -2.49 -3.32 0.52
N CYS A 85 -2.63 -4.57 0.96
CA CYS A 85 -2.33 -5.77 0.16
C CYS A 85 -3.52 -6.28 -0.66
N GLY A 86 -4.74 -5.76 -0.41
CA GLY A 86 -5.95 -6.24 -1.09
C GLY A 86 -6.13 -7.76 -0.93
N ARG A 87 -6.60 -8.44 -1.97
CA ARG A 87 -6.79 -9.89 -1.90
C ARG A 87 -5.48 -10.69 -1.76
N SER A 88 -4.33 -10.11 -2.08
CA SER A 88 -3.05 -10.81 -1.93
C SER A 88 -2.67 -11.06 -0.48
N VAL A 89 -3.41 -10.53 0.49
CA VAL A 89 -3.23 -10.83 1.91
C VAL A 89 -3.28 -12.34 2.20
N SER A 90 -4.04 -13.10 1.43
CA SER A 90 -4.13 -14.57 1.55
C SER A 90 -2.93 -15.34 1.00
N ARG A 91 -2.00 -14.67 0.32
CA ARG A 91 -0.80 -15.31 -0.23
C ARG A 91 0.30 -15.41 0.84
N ALA A 92 0.98 -16.55 0.89
CA ALA A 92 2.16 -16.67 1.74
C ALA A 92 3.19 -15.58 1.43
N LYS A 93 3.80 -15.03 2.48
CA LYS A 93 4.85 -14.00 2.40
C LYS A 93 4.42 -12.67 1.76
N THR A 94 3.12 -12.41 1.59
CA THR A 94 2.65 -11.21 0.88
C THR A 94 3.11 -9.90 1.54
N LEU A 95 3.36 -9.90 2.86
CA LEU A 95 3.84 -8.72 3.57
C LEU A 95 5.34 -8.48 3.41
N ASP A 96 6.08 -9.49 2.97
CA ASP A 96 7.50 -9.39 2.65
C ASP A 96 7.73 -9.80 1.18
N PRO A 97 7.54 -8.91 0.22
CA PRO A 97 7.69 -9.22 -1.19
C PRO A 97 9.15 -9.44 -1.64
N GLY A 98 10.11 -9.41 -0.72
CA GLY A 98 11.49 -9.86 -0.98
C GLY A 98 12.47 -8.74 -1.36
N ASN A 99 13.30 -8.96 -2.36
CA ASN A 99 14.47 -8.16 -2.64
C ASN A 99 14.17 -6.73 -3.14
N TYR A 100 14.40 -5.75 -2.27
CA TYR A 100 14.27 -4.33 -2.59
C TYR A 100 15.58 -3.66 -3.05
N ALA A 101 16.72 -4.35 -2.99
CA ALA A 101 18.00 -3.76 -3.37
C ALA A 101 17.99 -3.20 -4.79
N PHE A 102 17.33 -3.90 -5.71
CA PHE A 102 17.14 -3.44 -7.08
C PHE A 102 16.40 -2.09 -7.13
N LEU A 103 15.29 -1.96 -6.41
CA LEU A 103 14.49 -0.74 -6.37
C LEU A 103 15.32 0.44 -5.85
N PHE A 104 15.99 0.27 -4.71
CA PHE A 104 16.79 1.36 -4.12
C PHE A 104 17.94 1.79 -5.01
N ASN A 105 18.65 0.84 -5.66
CA ASN A 105 19.71 1.17 -6.60
C ASN A 105 19.16 1.96 -7.81
N LYS A 106 18.04 1.53 -8.39
CA LYS A 106 17.42 2.27 -9.50
C LYS A 106 16.89 3.63 -9.10
N MET A 107 16.34 3.76 -7.91
CA MET A 107 15.89 5.07 -7.42
C MET A 107 17.04 6.05 -7.20
N LYS A 108 18.22 5.59 -6.76
CA LYS A 108 19.42 6.45 -6.67
C LYS A 108 19.92 6.91 -8.04
N GLU A 109 19.79 6.06 -9.06
CA GLU A 109 20.13 6.45 -10.45
C GLU A 109 19.13 7.47 -11.03
N ILE A 110 17.83 7.28 -10.76
CA ILE A 110 16.74 8.13 -11.29
C ILE A 110 16.65 9.46 -10.54
N ASP A 111 16.82 9.43 -9.22
CA ASP A 111 16.70 10.60 -8.34
C ASP A 111 17.91 10.69 -7.39
N PRO A 112 19.07 11.10 -7.89
CA PRO A 112 20.29 11.21 -7.09
C PRO A 112 20.20 12.25 -5.96
N THR A 113 19.28 13.20 -6.06
CA THR A 113 19.07 14.23 -5.03
C THR A 113 18.57 13.66 -3.70
N HIS A 114 17.99 12.47 -3.73
CA HIS A 114 17.51 11.74 -2.55
C HIS A 114 18.27 10.41 -2.31
N ALA A 115 19.49 10.30 -2.82
CA ALA A 115 20.30 9.09 -2.67
C ALA A 115 20.44 8.65 -1.21
N ASP A 116 20.73 9.59 -0.30
CA ASP A 116 20.85 9.31 1.15
C ASP A 116 19.57 8.71 1.74
N TYR A 117 18.40 9.20 1.30
CA TYR A 117 17.12 8.62 1.73
C TYR A 117 16.99 7.16 1.31
N TYR A 118 17.35 6.85 0.05
CA TYR A 118 17.28 5.47 -0.46
C TYR A 118 18.32 4.55 0.19
N ASP A 119 19.50 5.09 0.56
CA ASP A 119 20.49 4.33 1.31
C ASP A 119 20.00 4.00 2.73
N MET A 120 19.41 4.96 3.45
CA MET A 120 18.79 4.70 4.75
C MET A 120 17.63 3.71 4.63
N ALA A 121 16.81 3.80 3.59
CA ALA A 121 15.75 2.83 3.33
C ALA A 121 16.31 1.44 3.06
N SER A 122 17.35 1.33 2.25
CA SER A 122 18.05 0.07 1.97
C SER A 122 18.61 -0.57 3.24
N GLN A 123 19.24 0.22 4.10
CA GLN A 123 19.74 -0.26 5.40
C GLN A 123 18.61 -0.73 6.31
N ARG A 124 17.50 0.04 6.39
CA ARG A 124 16.32 -0.35 7.16
C ARG A 124 15.78 -1.71 6.75
N PHE A 125 15.70 -1.96 5.45
CA PHE A 125 15.19 -3.22 4.90
C PHE A 125 16.17 -4.38 5.10
N SER A 126 17.45 -4.20 4.75
CA SER A 126 18.45 -5.26 4.81
C SER A 126 18.83 -5.67 6.24
N GLN A 127 18.83 -4.73 7.17
CA GLN A 127 19.15 -4.99 8.57
C GLN A 127 17.93 -5.35 9.43
N ASN A 128 16.74 -5.42 8.82
CA ASN A 128 15.47 -5.59 9.53
C ASN A 128 15.33 -4.62 10.72
N ASN A 129 15.73 -3.37 10.53
CA ASN A 129 15.73 -2.37 11.59
C ASN A 129 14.67 -1.30 11.29
N SER A 130 13.54 -1.39 11.96
CA SER A 130 12.38 -0.53 11.74
C SER A 130 12.60 0.96 12.02
N THR A 131 13.73 1.35 12.64
CA THR A 131 13.97 2.74 13.08
C THR A 131 14.90 3.53 12.16
N ILE A 132 15.69 2.88 11.30
CA ILE A 132 16.66 3.53 10.41
C ILE A 132 15.93 4.44 9.42
N GLY A 133 16.31 5.72 9.38
CA GLY A 133 15.71 6.71 8.47
C GLY A 133 14.21 6.94 8.64
N ARG A 134 13.62 6.50 9.77
CA ARG A 134 12.19 6.64 10.03
C ARG A 134 11.87 8.05 10.49
N THR A 135 11.07 8.74 9.71
CA THR A 135 10.54 10.07 10.03
C THR A 135 9.12 9.97 10.59
N HIS A 136 8.71 11.01 11.30
CA HIS A 136 7.32 11.15 11.71
C HIS A 136 6.46 11.47 10.48
N HIS A 137 5.41 10.70 10.30
CA HIS A 137 4.48 10.87 9.18
C HIS A 137 3.07 10.57 9.66
N ASN A 138 2.14 11.42 9.31
CA ASN A 138 0.71 11.20 9.54
C ASN A 138 -0.05 11.66 8.31
N GLN A 139 -0.71 10.73 7.66
CA GLN A 139 -1.40 11.00 6.42
C GLN A 139 -2.74 10.28 6.34
N MET A 140 -3.79 11.02 6.08
CA MET A 140 -5.08 10.49 5.69
C MET A 140 -5.16 10.43 4.17
N PHE A 141 -5.38 9.23 3.65
CA PHE A 141 -5.65 8.97 2.24
C PHE A 141 -7.17 8.94 2.04
N TYR A 142 -7.78 10.11 2.04
CA TYR A 142 -9.24 10.26 2.08
C TYR A 142 -9.98 9.66 0.87
N LEU A 143 -9.32 9.50 -0.27
CA LEU A 143 -9.91 8.82 -1.43
C LEU A 143 -9.93 7.29 -1.29
N SER A 144 -9.30 6.72 -0.29
CA SER A 144 -9.25 5.28 -0.04
C SER A 144 -9.56 4.92 1.41
N ASP A 145 -10.06 5.85 2.20
CA ASP A 145 -10.45 5.71 3.60
C ASP A 145 -9.37 4.96 4.41
N TYR A 146 -8.12 5.41 4.26
CA TYR A 146 -6.97 4.81 4.92
C TYR A 146 -6.12 5.89 5.59
N MET A 147 -5.85 5.71 6.87
CA MET A 147 -4.95 6.56 7.65
C MET A 147 -3.69 5.79 8.01
N LEU A 148 -2.55 6.46 7.88
CA LEU A 148 -1.25 5.94 8.27
C LEU A 148 -0.54 6.94 9.19
N HIS A 149 -0.12 6.46 10.36
CA HIS A 149 0.58 7.22 11.37
C HIS A 149 1.90 6.54 11.72
N ASN A 150 3.01 7.09 11.22
CA ASN A 150 4.34 6.56 11.44
C ASN A 150 5.06 7.32 12.54
N ARG A 151 5.69 6.59 13.45
CA ARG A 151 6.59 7.10 14.49
C ARG A 151 7.88 6.30 14.50
N LYS A 152 8.90 6.84 15.14
CA LYS A 152 10.18 6.15 15.24
C LYS A 152 10.04 4.75 15.84
N ARG A 153 9.20 4.59 16.86
CA ARG A 153 9.06 3.33 17.62
C ARG A 153 7.88 2.45 17.20
N PHE A 154 6.91 2.98 16.47
CA PHE A 154 5.73 2.23 16.03
C PHE A 154 5.10 2.86 14.79
N ASP A 155 4.31 2.09 14.11
CA ASP A 155 3.36 2.54 13.10
C ASP A 155 1.95 2.13 13.52
N PHE A 156 1.00 2.96 13.17
CA PHE A 156 -0.42 2.69 13.32
C PHE A 156 -1.15 3.01 12.03
N SER A 157 -2.02 2.14 11.60
CA SER A 157 -2.91 2.42 10.47
C SER A 157 -4.34 1.99 10.74
N VAL A 158 -5.27 2.65 10.06
CA VAL A 158 -6.69 2.29 10.04
C VAL A 158 -7.16 2.20 8.60
N ARG A 159 -7.85 1.14 8.27
CA ARG A 159 -8.55 0.97 7.01
C ARG A 159 -10.05 0.94 7.25
N ALA A 160 -10.76 1.89 6.67
CA ALA A 160 -12.20 1.95 6.69
C ALA A 160 -12.80 1.85 5.27
N VAL A 161 -14.12 1.84 5.16
CA VAL A 161 -14.84 1.81 3.90
C VAL A 161 -16.03 2.75 3.96
N SER A 162 -16.21 3.55 2.90
CA SER A 162 -17.35 4.42 2.70
C SER A 162 -18.03 4.12 1.36
N ASN A 163 -19.06 4.90 1.01
CA ASN A 163 -19.69 4.80 -0.31
C ASN A 163 -18.74 5.20 -1.46
N ARG A 164 -17.59 5.83 -1.16
CA ARG A 164 -16.53 6.19 -2.13
C ARG A 164 -15.56 5.06 -2.38
N THR A 165 -15.45 4.10 -1.45
CA THR A 165 -14.45 3.04 -1.48
C THR A 165 -15.09 1.66 -1.50
N CYS A 166 -14.32 0.63 -1.84
CA CYS A 166 -14.75 -0.76 -1.76
C CYS A 166 -14.14 -1.44 -0.54
N ARG A 167 -14.90 -2.38 0.02
CA ARG A 167 -14.38 -3.40 0.91
C ARG A 167 -13.20 -4.13 0.29
N SER A 168 -12.46 -4.86 1.11
CA SER A 168 -11.37 -5.69 0.61
C SER A 168 -11.89 -6.64 -0.46
N GLU A 169 -11.20 -6.67 -1.61
CA GLU A 169 -11.62 -7.56 -2.68
C GLU A 169 -11.29 -9.01 -2.36
N SER A 170 -12.14 -9.93 -2.81
CA SER A 170 -11.81 -11.33 -3.01
C SER A 170 -11.98 -11.69 -4.49
N GLY A 171 -11.40 -12.78 -4.92
CA GLY A 171 -11.48 -13.22 -6.32
C GLY A 171 -10.33 -14.15 -6.67
N ASN A 172 -10.52 -14.96 -7.69
CA ASN A 172 -9.57 -16.02 -8.05
C ASN A 172 -9.30 -17.02 -6.90
N GLY A 173 -10.24 -17.23 -6.00
CA GLY A 173 -10.05 -18.08 -4.83
C GLY A 173 -9.18 -17.47 -3.73
N GLU A 174 -8.91 -16.16 -3.78
CA GLU A 174 -8.07 -15.45 -2.80
C GLU A 174 -8.91 -14.58 -1.87
N ASN A 175 -8.49 -14.47 -0.62
CA ASN A 175 -9.07 -13.61 0.42
C ASN A 175 -10.57 -13.87 0.66
N LEU A 176 -10.96 -15.12 0.70
CA LEU A 176 -12.37 -15.51 0.82
C LEU A 176 -13.01 -15.09 2.15
N LEU A 177 -12.23 -15.01 3.22
CA LEU A 177 -12.69 -14.64 4.56
C LEU A 177 -12.43 -13.16 4.93
N GLY A 178 -11.80 -12.38 4.04
CA GLY A 178 -11.31 -11.03 4.35
C GLY A 178 -12.35 -9.91 4.24
N THR A 179 -13.63 -10.20 4.35
CA THR A 179 -14.74 -9.24 4.26
C THR A 179 -14.52 -8.03 5.17
N TYR A 180 -14.09 -8.26 6.41
CA TYR A 180 -13.97 -7.21 7.43
C TYR A 180 -12.63 -6.46 7.43
N LEU A 181 -11.69 -6.77 6.52
CA LEU A 181 -10.38 -6.09 6.42
C LEU A 181 -10.44 -4.58 6.13
N SER A 182 -11.62 -4.05 5.87
CA SER A 182 -11.84 -2.61 5.64
C SER A 182 -12.96 -2.01 6.50
N GLU A 183 -13.39 -2.72 7.54
CA GLU A 183 -14.46 -2.25 8.44
C GLU A 183 -13.89 -1.61 9.73
N GLY A 184 -12.87 -0.76 9.59
CA GLY A 184 -12.16 -0.17 10.72
C GLY A 184 -10.92 -0.96 11.13
N ALA A 185 -10.47 -1.91 10.31
CA ALA A 185 -9.31 -2.72 10.63
C ALA A 185 -8.08 -1.87 10.95
N THR A 186 -7.49 -2.12 12.11
CA THR A 186 -6.30 -1.44 12.60
C THR A 186 -5.07 -2.32 12.50
N ASN A 187 -3.93 -1.69 12.26
CA ASN A 187 -2.64 -2.34 12.21
C ASN A 187 -1.67 -1.56 13.11
N ILE A 188 -1.13 -2.21 14.14
CA ILE A 188 -0.14 -1.63 15.04
C ILE A 188 1.14 -2.44 14.89
N ARG A 189 2.25 -1.77 14.52
CA ARG A 189 3.52 -2.43 14.27
C ARG A 189 4.66 -1.73 15.00
N VAL A 190 5.47 -2.49 15.67
CA VAL A 190 6.71 -2.06 16.34
C VAL A 190 7.93 -2.54 15.56
N THR A 191 8.00 -3.81 15.24
CA THR A 191 9.05 -4.45 14.45
C THR A 191 8.71 -4.50 12.97
N GLY A 192 7.45 -4.80 12.63
CA GLY A 192 6.90 -4.90 11.28
C GLY A 192 6.36 -6.29 10.94
N ASP A 193 6.82 -7.33 11.64
CA ASP A 193 6.47 -8.73 11.40
C ASP A 193 5.27 -9.22 12.23
N GLU A 194 4.63 -8.33 12.99
CA GLU A 194 3.53 -8.70 13.89
C GLU A 194 2.36 -9.43 13.21
N TYR A 195 2.16 -9.14 11.92
CA TYR A 195 1.08 -9.78 11.13
C TYR A 195 1.63 -10.70 10.02
N TYR A 196 2.94 -10.98 10.02
CA TYR A 196 3.55 -11.77 8.97
C TYR A 196 3.11 -13.23 9.02
N ASN A 197 2.49 -13.70 7.94
CA ASN A 197 1.99 -15.07 7.78
C ASN A 197 0.97 -15.55 8.83
N ILE A 198 0.25 -14.65 9.52
CA ILE A 198 -0.76 -15.04 10.51
C ILE A 198 -2.12 -15.41 9.87
N PHE A 199 -2.36 -15.00 8.63
CA PHE A 199 -3.68 -15.07 7.99
C PHE A 199 -4.30 -16.46 7.91
N PRO A 200 -3.56 -17.56 7.76
CA PRO A 200 -4.14 -18.92 7.79
C PRO A 200 -4.77 -19.33 9.12
N VAL A 201 -4.38 -18.67 10.21
CA VAL A 201 -4.83 -19.00 11.57
C VAL A 201 -5.57 -17.85 12.26
N TRP A 202 -5.83 -16.77 11.50
CA TRP A 202 -6.50 -15.58 12.03
C TRP A 202 -7.99 -15.83 12.26
N GLU A 203 -8.51 -15.37 13.38
CA GLU A 203 -9.95 -15.31 13.63
C GLU A 203 -10.55 -14.13 12.86
N TRP A 204 -11.12 -14.42 11.70
CA TRP A 204 -11.55 -13.41 10.74
C TRP A 204 -12.76 -12.57 11.18
N ASP A 205 -13.47 -13.00 12.22
CA ASP A 205 -14.51 -12.23 12.91
C ASP A 205 -13.96 -11.33 14.03
N LYS A 206 -12.63 -11.39 14.31
CA LYS A 206 -11.99 -10.65 15.40
C LYS A 206 -10.80 -9.82 14.94
N ILE A 207 -10.90 -9.22 13.76
CA ILE A 207 -9.85 -8.34 13.26
C ILE A 207 -9.75 -7.11 14.16
N PRO A 208 -8.55 -6.72 14.64
CA PRO A 208 -8.38 -5.57 15.51
C PRO A 208 -9.00 -4.29 14.90
N GLY A 209 -9.76 -3.55 15.72
CA GLY A 209 -10.41 -2.30 15.32
C GLY A 209 -11.76 -2.45 14.62
N THR A 210 -12.16 -3.68 14.26
CA THR A 210 -13.48 -3.91 13.65
C THR A 210 -14.56 -4.13 14.70
N THR A 211 -15.81 -3.79 14.34
CA THR A 211 -17.02 -4.20 15.08
C THR A 211 -17.85 -5.07 14.17
N THR A 212 -17.83 -6.36 14.40
CA THR A 212 -18.42 -7.37 13.52
C THR A 212 -19.26 -8.37 14.32
N PRO A 213 -20.25 -9.04 13.71
CA PRO A 213 -20.91 -10.17 14.35
C PRO A 213 -19.89 -11.25 14.71
N ALA A 214 -20.01 -11.84 15.90
CA ALA A 214 -19.20 -12.99 16.30
C ALA A 214 -19.69 -14.25 15.57
N GLY A 215 -18.77 -15.09 15.12
CA GLY A 215 -19.06 -16.36 14.49
C GLY A 215 -18.29 -16.61 13.19
N GLU A 216 -18.67 -17.64 12.48
CA GLU A 216 -18.03 -17.95 11.20
C GLU A 216 -18.26 -16.83 10.18
N VAL A 217 -17.17 -16.42 9.54
CA VAL A 217 -17.20 -15.47 8.42
C VAL A 217 -17.50 -16.25 7.14
N GLU A 218 -18.59 -15.92 6.50
CA GLU A 218 -18.94 -16.54 5.22
C GLU A 218 -17.92 -16.21 4.14
N ASN A 219 -17.63 -17.19 3.30
CA ASN A 219 -16.82 -17.00 2.12
C ASN A 219 -17.48 -15.97 1.20
N HIS A 220 -16.75 -14.96 0.79
CA HIS A 220 -17.17 -14.06 -0.26
C HIS A 220 -16.25 -14.19 -1.47
N ASN A 221 -16.82 -14.02 -2.65
CA ASN A 221 -16.07 -14.08 -3.91
C ASN A 221 -16.56 -12.96 -4.82
N ASP A 222 -16.24 -11.75 -4.43
CA ASP A 222 -16.57 -10.54 -5.16
C ASP A 222 -15.35 -9.61 -5.26
N TRP A 223 -15.38 -8.72 -6.20
CA TRP A 223 -14.30 -7.76 -6.41
C TRP A 223 -14.38 -6.54 -5.48
N GLY A 224 -15.13 -6.68 -4.39
CA GLY A 224 -15.36 -5.69 -3.36
C GLY A 224 -16.62 -4.87 -3.61
N VAL A 225 -17.45 -4.83 -2.60
CA VAL A 225 -18.68 -4.05 -2.55
C VAL A 225 -18.39 -2.69 -1.96
N ALA A 226 -19.03 -1.65 -2.49
CA ALA A 226 -18.92 -0.32 -1.90
C ALA A 226 -19.52 -0.29 -0.49
N GLY A 227 -18.93 0.50 0.39
CA GLY A 227 -19.53 0.82 1.67
C GLY A 227 -20.83 1.60 1.50
N THR A 228 -21.61 1.69 2.54
CA THR A 228 -22.91 2.41 2.56
C THR A 228 -22.82 3.74 3.29
N ALA A 229 -21.88 3.90 4.21
CA ALA A 229 -21.69 5.13 4.96
C ALA A 229 -21.12 6.25 4.08
N GLU A 230 -21.65 7.44 4.21
CA GLU A 230 -21.14 8.62 3.50
C GLU A 230 -19.81 9.10 4.10
N PHE A 231 -19.68 8.98 5.42
CA PHE A 231 -18.48 9.33 6.16
C PHE A 231 -18.00 8.16 7.00
N VAL A 232 -16.68 8.09 7.19
CA VAL A 232 -16.00 7.18 8.11
C VAL A 232 -15.03 8.00 8.95
N GLY A 233 -15.10 7.85 10.25
CA GLY A 233 -14.25 8.55 11.21
C GLY A 233 -14.35 7.90 12.58
#